data_b891b94334b26933cda7733f7ecd6f5d
#
_entry.id   b891b94334b26933cda7733f7ecd6f5d
#
_cell.length_a   1.000
_cell.length_b   1.000
_cell.length_c   1.000
_cell.angle_alpha   90.00
_cell.angle_beta   90.00
_cell.angle_gamma   90.00
#
_symmetry.space_group_name_H-M   'P 1'
#
loop_
_entity.id
_entity.type
_entity.pdbx_description
1 polymer ?
#
loop_
_entity_poly.entity_id
_entity_poly.type
_entity_poly.pdbx_seq_one_letter_code
_entity_poly.pdbx_strand_id
1 'polypeptide(L)'
;MSSKIERIFSGPALKINTYLDKLPKIYNVFFIASISTIAGMMFGFDISSMSAFIGAEHYMRYFNSPGSDIQGFITSSMALGSFFGSIASSFVSEPFGRRLSLLTCAFFWMVGAAIQSSVQNRAQLIIGRIISGIGVGFGSAVAPVYGAELAPRKIRGLIGGMFQFFVTLGIMIMFYLSFGLGHINGVASFRIAWGLQIVPGLCLFLGCFFIPESPRWLAKQGQWEAAEEIVAKIQAHGDRENPDVLIEISEIKDQLLLEESSKQIGYATLFTKKYIQRTFTAIFAQIWQQLTGMNVMMYYIVYIFQMAGYSGNSNLVASSIQYVINTCVTVPALYFIDKVGRRPLLIGGATMMMAFQFGLAGILGNYSVPWPESGNDSVNIRIPLDNKSASKGAIACCYLFVASFAFTWGVGIWVYCAEIWGDNRVAQRGNAISTSANWILNFAIAMYTPTGFKNISWKTYIIYGVFCFAMATHVYFGFPETKGKRLEEIGQMWEERVPAWRSRSWQPTVPIASDAELARKMEVEHEEDKLMNEDSNSESRENQA
;
A
#
# COMPACT_ATOMS: atom_id res chain seq x y z
N MET A 1 16.47 24.62 2.09
CA MET A 1 15.12 25.10 1.67
C MET A 1 14.01 24.48 2.52
N SER A 2 14.14 23.21 2.94
CA SER A 2 13.19 22.48 3.82
C SER A 2 12.99 23.17 5.19
N SER A 3 14.04 23.55 5.92
CA SER A 3 13.93 24.08 7.29
C SER A 3 13.18 25.42 7.41
N LYS A 4 13.23 26.27 6.39
CA LYS A 4 12.45 27.52 6.37
C LYS A 4 10.97 27.26 6.12
N ILE A 5 10.65 26.29 5.27
CA ILE A 5 9.28 25.86 4.96
C ILE A 5 8.67 25.20 6.20
N GLU A 6 9.40 24.31 6.86
CA GLU A 6 8.96 23.62 8.09
C GLU A 6 8.62 24.63 9.22
N ARG A 7 9.47 25.64 9.45
CA ARG A 7 9.22 26.69 10.47
C ARG A 7 8.03 27.60 10.13
N ILE A 8 7.78 27.88 8.86
CA ILE A 8 6.67 28.75 8.43
C ILE A 8 5.33 28.03 8.59
N PHE A 9 5.27 26.73 8.36
CA PHE A 9 4.03 25.94 8.34
C PHE A 9 3.75 25.18 9.64
N SER A 10 4.73 24.98 10.53
CA SER A 10 4.51 24.28 11.81
C SER A 10 3.46 24.98 12.71
N GLY A 11 3.49 26.29 12.79
CA GLY A 11 2.51 27.05 13.58
C GLY A 11 1.05 26.90 13.12
N PRO A 12 0.74 27.07 11.81
CA PRO A 12 -0.60 26.82 11.27
C PRO A 12 -1.04 25.36 11.38
N ALA A 13 -0.13 24.41 11.11
CA ALA A 13 -0.40 22.98 11.21
C ALA A 13 -0.79 22.57 12.64
N LEU A 14 -0.07 23.08 13.63
CA LEU A 14 -0.33 22.84 15.03
C LEU A 14 -1.72 23.37 15.44
N LYS A 15 -2.07 24.57 14.99
CA LYS A 15 -3.40 25.16 15.25
C LYS A 15 -4.53 24.31 14.66
N ILE A 16 -4.39 23.84 13.41
CA ILE A 16 -5.40 22.99 12.76
C ILE A 16 -5.55 21.68 13.54
N ASN A 17 -4.45 21.02 13.90
CA ASN A 17 -4.49 19.80 14.67
C ASN A 17 -5.11 20.01 16.06
N THR A 18 -4.77 21.10 16.77
CA THR A 18 -5.39 21.47 18.05
C THR A 18 -6.91 21.68 17.93
N TYR A 19 -7.39 22.24 16.81
CA TYR A 19 -8.82 22.35 16.56
C TYR A 19 -9.48 20.99 16.35
N LEU A 20 -8.85 20.12 15.58
CA LEU A 20 -9.32 18.76 15.33
C LEU A 20 -9.30 17.91 16.61
N ASP A 21 -8.36 18.15 17.53
CA ASP A 21 -8.22 17.39 18.77
C ASP A 21 -9.31 17.73 19.82
N LYS A 22 -10.06 18.82 19.65
CA LYS A 22 -11.25 19.11 20.46
C LYS A 22 -12.41 18.12 20.23
N LEU A 23 -12.40 17.40 19.11
CA LEU A 23 -13.41 16.39 18.82
C LEU A 23 -13.10 15.08 19.57
N PRO A 24 -14.12 14.28 19.94
CA PRO A 24 -13.91 13.01 20.61
C PRO A 24 -13.06 12.07 19.75
N LYS A 25 -12.06 11.42 20.35
CA LYS A 25 -11.15 10.49 19.68
C LYS A 25 -11.42 9.05 20.07
N ILE A 26 -11.27 8.16 19.13
CA ILE A 26 -11.36 6.71 19.33
C ILE A 26 -9.94 6.16 19.31
N TYR A 27 -9.54 5.54 20.43
CA TYR A 27 -8.19 5.03 20.64
C TYR A 27 -8.08 3.50 20.39
N ASN A 28 -9.09 2.92 19.76
CA ASN A 28 -8.99 1.52 19.34
C ASN A 28 -8.11 1.40 18.09
N VAL A 29 -7.00 0.66 18.19
CA VAL A 29 -6.00 0.55 17.11
C VAL A 29 -6.60 -0.04 15.82
N PHE A 30 -7.53 -0.99 15.91
CA PHE A 30 -8.19 -1.57 14.74
C PHE A 30 -9.12 -0.58 14.05
N PHE A 31 -9.81 0.26 14.82
CA PHE A 31 -10.64 1.33 14.26
C PHE A 31 -9.76 2.35 13.53
N ILE A 32 -8.68 2.80 14.16
CA ILE A 32 -7.74 3.77 13.58
C ILE A 32 -7.13 3.21 12.29
N ALA A 33 -6.67 1.95 12.34
CA ALA A 33 -6.13 1.26 11.18
C ALA A 33 -7.17 1.11 10.07
N SER A 34 -8.41 0.73 10.40
CA SER A 34 -9.49 0.61 9.42
C SER A 34 -9.77 1.92 8.71
N ILE A 35 -9.86 3.04 9.45
CA ILE A 35 -10.07 4.36 8.85
C ILE A 35 -8.91 4.73 7.93
N SER A 36 -7.67 4.64 8.40
CA SER A 36 -6.50 5.03 7.59
C SER A 36 -6.35 4.17 6.32
N THR A 37 -6.66 2.88 6.41
CA THR A 37 -6.53 1.94 5.29
C THR A 37 -7.70 1.98 4.30
N ILE A 38 -8.77 2.78 4.55
CA ILE A 38 -9.77 3.13 3.51
C ILE A 38 -9.09 3.73 2.28
N ALA A 39 -7.94 4.40 2.44
CA ALA A 39 -7.12 4.85 1.32
C ALA A 39 -6.74 3.68 0.36
N GLY A 40 -6.51 2.48 0.87
CA GLY A 40 -6.34 1.28 0.07
C GLY A 40 -7.64 0.84 -0.62
N MET A 41 -8.79 0.92 0.08
CA MET A 41 -10.10 0.62 -0.52
C MET A 41 -10.40 1.54 -1.72
N MET A 42 -10.03 2.82 -1.65
CA MET A 42 -10.18 3.78 -2.76
C MET A 42 -9.41 3.30 -4.00
N PHE A 43 -8.18 2.84 -3.85
CA PHE A 43 -7.42 2.24 -4.94
C PHE A 43 -8.14 1.02 -5.53
N GLY A 44 -8.67 0.13 -4.67
CA GLY A 44 -9.47 -1.03 -5.12
C GLY A 44 -10.73 -0.63 -5.90
N PHE A 45 -11.41 0.42 -5.47
CA PHE A 45 -12.59 0.97 -6.18
C PHE A 45 -12.24 1.45 -7.59
N ASP A 46 -11.09 2.13 -7.77
CA ASP A 46 -10.66 2.56 -9.09
C ASP A 46 -10.40 1.39 -10.04
N ILE A 47 -9.63 0.39 -9.59
CA ILE A 47 -9.32 -0.79 -10.41
C ILE A 47 -10.59 -1.44 -10.94
N SER A 48 -11.53 -1.75 -10.07
CA SER A 48 -12.72 -2.51 -10.42
C SER A 48 -13.73 -1.70 -11.23
N SER A 49 -13.86 -0.41 -10.95
CA SER A 49 -14.76 0.45 -11.73
C SER A 49 -14.33 0.59 -13.19
N MET A 50 -13.02 0.53 -13.45
CA MET A 50 -12.52 0.47 -14.84
C MET A 50 -12.66 -0.92 -15.44
N SER A 51 -12.21 -1.94 -14.72
CA SER A 51 -12.19 -3.33 -15.19
C SER A 51 -13.58 -3.82 -15.64
N ALA A 52 -14.64 -3.44 -14.93
CA ALA A 52 -15.98 -3.87 -15.23
C ALA A 52 -16.56 -3.23 -16.52
N PHE A 53 -16.19 -1.99 -16.82
CA PHE A 53 -16.77 -1.25 -17.94
C PHE A 53 -15.91 -1.19 -19.20
N ILE A 54 -14.62 -1.48 -19.12
CA ILE A 54 -13.67 -1.38 -20.24
C ILE A 54 -14.07 -2.20 -21.48
N GLY A 55 -14.80 -3.31 -21.28
CA GLY A 55 -15.34 -4.16 -22.35
C GLY A 55 -16.84 -3.99 -22.61
N ALA A 56 -17.52 -3.07 -21.91
CA ALA A 56 -18.96 -2.88 -22.05
C ALA A 56 -19.32 -2.10 -23.33
N GLU A 57 -20.35 -2.56 -24.06
CA GLU A 57 -20.76 -1.96 -25.35
C GLU A 57 -21.09 -0.47 -25.23
N HIS A 58 -21.83 -0.08 -24.18
CA HIS A 58 -22.22 1.32 -23.96
C HIS A 58 -21.01 2.23 -23.61
N TYR A 59 -19.99 1.71 -22.95
CA TYR A 59 -18.73 2.42 -22.72
C TYR A 59 -17.97 2.61 -24.04
N MET A 60 -17.80 1.55 -24.81
CA MET A 60 -17.12 1.59 -26.12
C MET A 60 -17.81 2.56 -27.07
N ARG A 61 -19.14 2.52 -27.14
CA ARG A 61 -19.93 3.43 -27.97
C ARG A 61 -19.80 4.88 -27.52
N TYR A 62 -19.90 5.17 -26.21
CA TYR A 62 -19.82 6.53 -25.66
C TYR A 62 -18.45 7.18 -25.91
N PHE A 63 -17.39 6.42 -25.78
CA PHE A 63 -16.02 6.89 -25.99
C PHE A 63 -15.50 6.63 -27.43
N ASN A 64 -16.37 6.36 -28.41
CA ASN A 64 -16.02 6.11 -29.81
C ASN A 64 -14.97 5.00 -29.99
N SER A 65 -15.12 3.87 -29.32
CA SER A 65 -14.23 2.70 -29.39
C SER A 65 -12.74 3.08 -29.29
N PRO A 66 -12.25 3.45 -28.11
CA PRO A 66 -10.86 3.88 -27.96
C PRO A 66 -9.92 2.76 -28.44
N GLY A 67 -8.96 3.11 -29.29
CA GLY A 67 -7.89 2.17 -29.66
C GLY A 67 -7.07 1.73 -28.46
N SER A 68 -6.32 0.64 -28.61
CA SER A 68 -5.55 0.00 -27.51
C SER A 68 -4.65 0.99 -26.75
N ASP A 69 -3.97 1.90 -27.44
CA ASP A 69 -3.08 2.88 -26.83
C ASP A 69 -3.83 3.91 -25.97
N ILE A 70 -4.96 4.44 -26.51
CA ILE A 70 -5.80 5.39 -25.77
C ILE A 70 -6.46 4.71 -24.58
N GLN A 71 -6.93 3.47 -24.75
CA GLN A 71 -7.51 2.70 -23.67
C GLN A 71 -6.47 2.40 -22.56
N GLY A 72 -5.25 2.04 -22.95
CA GLY A 72 -4.13 1.89 -22.02
C GLY A 72 -3.86 3.16 -21.24
N PHE A 73 -3.84 4.33 -21.91
CA PHE A 73 -3.60 5.61 -21.24
C PHE A 73 -4.75 6.01 -20.30
N ILE A 74 -6.01 5.80 -20.71
CA ILE A 74 -7.17 6.02 -19.82
C ILE A 74 -7.03 5.16 -18.55
N THR A 75 -6.73 3.86 -18.70
CA THR A 75 -6.62 2.93 -17.57
C THR A 75 -5.45 3.28 -16.66
N SER A 76 -4.31 3.68 -17.21
CA SER A 76 -3.10 3.97 -16.44
C SER A 76 -3.03 5.38 -15.83
N SER A 77 -3.88 6.30 -16.28
CA SER A 77 -3.81 7.73 -15.89
C SER A 77 -3.91 7.97 -14.38
N MET A 78 -4.65 7.13 -13.65
CA MET A 78 -4.70 7.18 -12.19
C MET A 78 -3.33 6.86 -11.56
N ALA A 79 -2.64 5.85 -12.05
CA ALA A 79 -1.32 5.48 -11.55
C ALA A 79 -0.28 6.59 -11.78
N LEU A 80 -0.40 7.35 -12.88
CA LEU A 80 0.41 8.54 -13.12
C LEU A 80 0.16 9.62 -12.06
N GLY A 81 -1.11 9.88 -11.72
CA GLY A 81 -1.47 10.77 -10.62
C GLY A 81 -0.89 10.30 -9.28
N SER A 82 -0.97 8.98 -9.01
CA SER A 82 -0.47 8.38 -7.77
C SER A 82 1.07 8.45 -7.65
N PHE A 83 1.79 8.39 -8.76
CA PHE A 83 3.22 8.64 -8.77
C PHE A 83 3.57 10.03 -8.22
N PHE A 84 2.93 11.08 -8.72
CA PHE A 84 3.15 12.42 -8.21
C PHE A 84 2.63 12.62 -6.79
N GLY A 85 1.47 12.02 -6.46
CA GLY A 85 0.87 12.07 -5.13
C GLY A 85 1.74 11.44 -4.06
N SER A 86 2.37 10.30 -4.33
CA SER A 86 3.25 9.62 -3.37
C SER A 86 4.53 10.42 -3.08
N ILE A 87 5.12 11.09 -4.06
CA ILE A 87 6.25 12.00 -3.86
C ILE A 87 5.81 13.23 -3.04
N ALA A 88 4.67 13.82 -3.41
CA ALA A 88 4.14 15.00 -2.74
C ALA A 88 3.73 14.74 -1.28
N SER A 89 3.38 13.50 -0.94
CA SER A 89 2.90 13.12 0.39
C SER A 89 3.89 13.45 1.51
N SER A 90 5.20 13.28 1.29
CA SER A 90 6.22 13.58 2.29
C SER A 90 6.32 15.07 2.60
N PHE A 91 6.09 15.94 1.60
CA PHE A 91 6.11 17.41 1.80
C PHE A 91 4.90 17.91 2.59
N VAL A 92 3.84 17.11 2.68
CA VAL A 92 2.65 17.43 3.50
C VAL A 92 2.70 16.71 4.85
N SER A 93 3.06 15.42 4.87
CA SER A 93 2.99 14.62 6.08
C SER A 93 4.07 14.96 7.12
N GLU A 94 5.23 15.48 6.72
CA GLU A 94 6.26 15.94 7.63
C GLU A 94 5.85 17.21 8.39
N PRO A 95 5.42 18.32 7.75
CA PRO A 95 5.05 19.54 8.45
C PRO A 95 3.62 19.53 9.03
N PHE A 96 2.66 18.83 8.41
CA PHE A 96 1.24 18.93 8.77
C PHE A 96 0.70 17.70 9.51
N GLY A 97 1.45 16.63 9.59
CA GLY A 97 1.04 15.40 10.25
C GLY A 97 0.34 14.39 9.34
N ARG A 98 0.08 13.21 9.89
CA ARG A 98 -0.45 12.08 9.13
C ARG A 98 -1.94 12.24 8.87
N ARG A 99 -2.67 12.73 9.85
CA ARG A 99 -4.13 12.94 9.77
C ARG A 99 -4.50 13.95 8.68
N LEU A 100 -3.80 15.08 8.60
CA LEU A 100 -4.06 16.08 7.57
C LEU A 100 -3.67 15.57 6.17
N SER A 101 -2.65 14.74 6.08
CA SER A 101 -2.29 14.08 4.82
C SER A 101 -3.36 13.11 4.34
N LEU A 102 -4.02 12.38 5.25
CA LEU A 102 -5.16 11.53 4.92
C LEU A 102 -6.40 12.34 4.53
N LEU A 103 -6.64 13.49 5.15
CA LEU A 103 -7.67 14.43 4.71
C LEU A 103 -7.40 14.97 3.31
N THR A 104 -6.14 15.28 2.99
CA THR A 104 -5.70 15.69 1.64
C THR A 104 -5.93 14.58 0.62
N CYS A 105 -5.61 13.34 0.99
CA CYS A 105 -5.90 12.14 0.21
C CYS A 105 -7.40 12.05 -0.14
N ALA A 106 -8.27 12.11 0.87
CA ALA A 106 -9.72 12.03 0.70
C ALA A 106 -10.26 13.18 -0.18
N PHE A 107 -9.74 14.39 -0.02
CA PHE A 107 -10.14 15.56 -0.81
C PHE A 107 -9.85 15.37 -2.30
N PHE A 108 -8.60 15.05 -2.68
CA PHE A 108 -8.25 14.84 -4.08
C PHE A 108 -9.00 13.68 -4.70
N TRP A 109 -9.21 12.60 -3.93
CA TRP A 109 -10.00 11.47 -4.37
C TRP A 109 -11.45 11.84 -4.68
N MET A 110 -12.14 12.53 -3.78
CA MET A 110 -13.54 12.93 -3.98
C MET A 110 -13.70 13.91 -5.15
N VAL A 111 -12.78 14.86 -5.32
CA VAL A 111 -12.78 15.79 -6.46
C VAL A 111 -12.60 15.02 -7.76
N GLY A 112 -11.63 14.10 -7.82
CA GLY A 112 -11.41 13.28 -9.00
C GLY A 112 -12.62 12.39 -9.33
N ALA A 113 -13.23 11.76 -8.33
CA ALA A 113 -14.42 10.94 -8.50
C ALA A 113 -15.65 11.75 -9.01
N ALA A 114 -15.83 12.98 -8.52
CA ALA A 114 -16.87 13.87 -9.01
C ALA A 114 -16.68 14.25 -10.48
N ILE A 115 -15.43 14.52 -10.90
CA ILE A 115 -15.09 14.81 -12.30
C ILE A 115 -15.35 13.57 -13.18
N GLN A 116 -14.98 12.38 -12.72
CA GLN A 116 -15.23 11.13 -13.43
C GLN A 116 -16.73 10.83 -13.56
N SER A 117 -17.51 11.04 -12.51
CA SER A 117 -18.97 10.85 -12.53
C SER A 117 -19.68 11.77 -13.52
N SER A 118 -19.18 12.99 -13.69
CA SER A 118 -19.74 13.99 -14.63
C SER A 118 -19.17 13.92 -16.04
N VAL A 119 -18.43 12.86 -16.39
CA VAL A 119 -17.66 12.76 -17.63
C VAL A 119 -18.49 12.98 -18.90
N GLN A 120 -17.95 13.78 -19.81
CA GLN A 120 -18.52 14.05 -21.13
C GLN A 120 -17.58 13.65 -22.28
N ASN A 121 -16.27 13.58 -22.02
CA ASN A 121 -15.27 13.22 -23.01
C ASN A 121 -14.06 12.51 -22.38
N ARG A 122 -13.22 11.89 -23.22
CA ARG A 122 -12.03 11.13 -22.79
C ARG A 122 -11.05 11.98 -21.97
N ALA A 123 -10.83 13.25 -22.34
CA ALA A 123 -9.90 14.13 -21.65
C ALA A 123 -10.35 14.42 -20.21
N GLN A 124 -11.64 14.65 -20.00
CA GLN A 124 -12.21 14.85 -18.66
C GLN A 124 -12.06 13.58 -17.80
N LEU A 125 -12.27 12.39 -18.37
CA LEU A 125 -12.03 11.13 -17.66
C LEU A 125 -10.58 11.01 -17.21
N ILE A 126 -9.63 11.25 -18.11
CA ILE A 126 -8.19 11.19 -17.83
C ILE A 126 -7.81 12.18 -16.71
N ILE A 127 -8.26 13.43 -16.80
CA ILE A 127 -8.00 14.47 -15.78
C ILE A 127 -8.59 14.06 -14.42
N GLY A 128 -9.84 13.58 -14.39
CA GLY A 128 -10.48 13.09 -13.17
C GLY A 128 -9.70 11.95 -12.52
N ARG A 129 -9.20 11.01 -13.33
CA ARG A 129 -8.38 9.89 -12.87
C ARG A 129 -7.00 10.32 -12.36
N ILE A 130 -6.34 11.29 -12.99
CA ILE A 130 -5.08 11.84 -12.50
C ILE A 130 -5.29 12.51 -11.13
N ILE A 131 -6.36 13.29 -10.97
CA ILE A 131 -6.66 13.99 -9.72
C ILE A 131 -6.99 12.99 -8.61
N SER A 132 -7.85 11.99 -8.86
CA SER A 132 -8.11 10.92 -7.87
C SER A 132 -6.84 10.12 -7.56
N GLY A 133 -5.99 9.89 -8.56
CA GLY A 133 -4.69 9.25 -8.41
C GLY A 133 -3.78 9.99 -7.43
N ILE A 134 -3.70 11.32 -7.48
CA ILE A 134 -2.94 12.09 -6.49
C ILE A 134 -3.38 11.69 -5.08
N GLY A 135 -4.69 11.62 -4.82
CA GLY A 135 -5.23 11.15 -3.54
C GLY A 135 -4.74 9.75 -3.17
N VAL A 136 -4.85 8.79 -4.07
CA VAL A 136 -4.38 7.40 -3.82
C VAL A 136 -2.87 7.37 -3.54
N GLY A 137 -2.07 8.17 -4.24
CA GLY A 137 -0.63 8.29 -3.99
C GLY A 137 -0.33 8.77 -2.57
N PHE A 138 -1.02 9.79 -2.08
CA PHE A 138 -0.94 10.25 -0.69
C PHE A 138 -1.30 9.12 0.28
N GLY A 139 -2.44 8.46 0.06
CA GLY A 139 -2.93 7.41 0.94
C GLY A 139 -2.00 6.22 1.03
N SER A 140 -1.48 5.73 -0.11
CA SER A 140 -0.59 4.58 -0.16
C SER A 140 0.77 4.80 0.49
N ALA A 141 1.25 6.05 0.51
CA ALA A 141 2.51 6.40 1.17
C ALA A 141 2.34 6.66 2.68
N VAL A 142 1.20 7.22 3.09
CA VAL A 142 0.98 7.68 4.49
C VAL A 142 0.26 6.65 5.35
N ALA A 143 -0.76 5.95 4.83
CA ALA A 143 -1.59 5.07 5.64
C ALA A 143 -0.82 3.89 6.29
N PRO A 144 0.08 3.17 5.59
CA PRO A 144 0.88 2.11 6.21
C PRO A 144 1.81 2.63 7.30
N VAL A 145 2.41 3.81 7.10
CA VAL A 145 3.32 4.45 8.07
C VAL A 145 2.53 4.88 9.31
N TYR A 146 1.40 5.53 9.13
CA TYR A 146 0.53 5.95 10.23
C TYR A 146 0.04 4.75 11.06
N GLY A 147 -0.38 3.67 10.39
CA GLY A 147 -0.75 2.44 11.06
C GLY A 147 0.40 1.84 11.88
N ALA A 148 1.62 1.82 11.34
CA ALA A 148 2.81 1.30 12.02
C ALA A 148 3.24 2.16 13.22
N GLU A 149 3.05 3.50 13.16
CA GLU A 149 3.36 4.43 14.25
C GLU A 149 2.40 4.32 15.45
N LEU A 150 1.18 3.83 15.25
CA LEU A 150 0.15 3.68 16.30
C LEU A 150 0.00 2.24 16.79
N ALA A 151 0.45 1.26 16.00
CA ALA A 151 0.27 -0.14 16.31
C ALA A 151 1.24 -0.61 17.40
N PRO A 152 0.74 -1.30 18.45
CA PRO A 152 1.59 -2.04 19.37
C PRO A 152 2.49 -3.02 18.61
N ARG A 153 3.72 -3.25 19.09
CA ARG A 153 4.73 -4.09 18.43
C ARG A 153 4.22 -5.47 18.03
N LYS A 154 3.41 -6.10 18.91
CA LYS A 154 2.87 -7.46 18.74
C LYS A 154 1.97 -7.64 17.51
N ILE A 155 1.32 -6.56 17.05
CA ILE A 155 0.34 -6.58 15.95
C ILE A 155 0.70 -5.66 14.79
N ARG A 156 1.90 -5.06 14.80
CA ARG A 156 2.36 -4.10 13.78
C ARG A 156 2.32 -4.67 12.36
N GLY A 157 2.72 -5.93 12.17
CA GLY A 157 2.65 -6.62 10.88
C GLY A 157 1.21 -6.79 10.38
N LEU A 158 0.29 -7.17 11.25
CA LEU A 158 -1.14 -7.28 10.94
C LEU A 158 -1.71 -5.92 10.50
N ILE A 159 -1.44 -4.87 11.26
CA ILE A 159 -1.91 -3.51 10.96
C ILE A 159 -1.33 -3.00 9.64
N GLY A 160 -0.02 -3.20 9.40
CA GLY A 160 0.60 -2.86 8.11
C GLY A 160 -0.01 -3.60 6.93
N GLY A 161 -0.39 -4.86 7.13
CA GLY A 161 -1.05 -5.69 6.12
C GLY A 161 -2.51 -5.29 5.83
N MET A 162 -3.20 -4.61 6.76
CA MET A 162 -4.59 -4.19 6.58
C MET A 162 -4.77 -3.29 5.34
N PHE A 163 -3.75 -2.51 4.96
CA PHE A 163 -3.80 -1.71 3.74
C PHE A 163 -4.11 -2.58 2.51
N GLN A 164 -3.39 -3.68 2.34
CA GLN A 164 -3.63 -4.61 1.22
C GLN A 164 -4.99 -5.30 1.33
N PHE A 165 -5.43 -5.67 2.53
CA PHE A 165 -6.75 -6.26 2.72
C PHE A 165 -7.85 -5.29 2.27
N PHE A 166 -7.76 -4.01 2.63
CA PHE A 166 -8.73 -2.99 2.19
C PHE A 166 -8.66 -2.72 0.68
N VAL A 167 -7.49 -2.84 0.04
CA VAL A 167 -7.37 -2.81 -1.43
C VAL A 167 -8.20 -3.95 -2.03
N THR A 168 -8.00 -5.19 -1.60
CA THR A 168 -8.70 -6.35 -2.18
C THR A 168 -10.20 -6.33 -1.88
N LEU A 169 -10.59 -5.91 -0.69
CA LEU A 169 -11.99 -5.72 -0.29
C LEU A 169 -12.66 -4.65 -1.16
N GLY A 170 -11.98 -3.53 -1.40
CA GLY A 170 -12.44 -2.47 -2.29
C GLY A 170 -12.64 -2.97 -3.72
N ILE A 171 -11.68 -3.73 -4.26
CA ILE A 171 -11.78 -4.36 -5.57
C ILE A 171 -13.05 -5.22 -5.66
N MET A 172 -13.26 -6.09 -4.68
CA MET A 172 -14.40 -7.00 -4.65
C MET A 172 -15.73 -6.23 -4.57
N ILE A 173 -15.88 -5.32 -3.63
CA ILE A 173 -17.13 -4.54 -3.43
C ILE A 173 -17.46 -3.77 -4.70
N MET A 174 -16.51 -3.02 -5.24
CA MET A 174 -16.76 -2.17 -6.40
C MET A 174 -17.03 -2.97 -7.66
N PHE A 175 -16.43 -4.15 -7.82
CA PHE A 175 -16.72 -5.01 -8.95
C PHE A 175 -18.18 -5.50 -8.92
N TYR A 176 -18.67 -5.97 -7.77
CA TYR A 176 -20.07 -6.40 -7.65
C TYR A 176 -21.06 -5.25 -7.82
N LEU A 177 -20.73 -4.05 -7.31
CA LEU A 177 -21.51 -2.84 -7.58
C LEU A 177 -21.55 -2.54 -9.10
N SER A 178 -20.39 -2.56 -9.74
CA SER A 178 -20.28 -2.30 -11.19
C SER A 178 -20.97 -3.39 -12.03
N PHE A 179 -20.90 -4.65 -11.60
CA PHE A 179 -21.64 -5.75 -12.22
C PHE A 179 -23.14 -5.52 -12.16
N GLY A 180 -23.68 -5.15 -11.00
CA GLY A 180 -25.10 -4.79 -10.87
C GLY A 180 -25.48 -3.59 -11.72
N LEU A 181 -24.66 -2.53 -11.72
CA LEU A 181 -24.89 -1.32 -12.53
C LEU A 181 -24.73 -1.56 -14.03
N GLY A 182 -23.97 -2.57 -14.45
CA GLY A 182 -23.83 -2.98 -15.85
C GLY A 182 -25.15 -3.42 -16.50
N HIS A 183 -26.18 -3.76 -15.72
CA HIS A 183 -27.52 -4.05 -16.21
C HIS A 183 -28.34 -2.79 -16.52
N ILE A 184 -27.86 -1.61 -16.11
CA ILE A 184 -28.48 -0.32 -16.46
C ILE A 184 -28.01 0.08 -17.86
N ASN A 185 -28.93 0.30 -18.77
CA ASN A 185 -28.63 0.71 -20.14
C ASN A 185 -28.11 2.17 -20.18
N GLY A 186 -27.07 2.40 -20.99
CA GLY A 186 -26.58 3.74 -21.31
C GLY A 186 -25.49 4.26 -20.36
N VAL A 187 -25.25 5.57 -20.44
CA VAL A 187 -24.17 6.27 -19.73
C VAL A 187 -24.33 6.29 -18.20
N ALA A 188 -25.53 6.11 -17.70
CA ALA A 188 -25.82 6.13 -16.27
C ALA A 188 -25.06 5.01 -15.53
N SER A 189 -24.87 3.85 -16.16
CA SER A 189 -24.19 2.69 -15.55
C SER A 189 -22.81 3.04 -15.02
N PHE A 190 -21.92 3.56 -15.85
CA PHE A 190 -20.55 3.88 -15.44
C PHE A 190 -20.43 5.21 -14.68
N ARG A 191 -21.32 6.19 -14.96
CA ARG A 191 -21.33 7.45 -14.19
C ARG A 191 -21.72 7.24 -12.73
N ILE A 192 -22.72 6.41 -12.45
CA ILE A 192 -23.09 6.04 -11.09
C ILE A 192 -21.96 5.26 -10.42
N ALA A 193 -21.35 4.31 -11.13
CA ALA A 193 -20.23 3.55 -10.61
C ALA A 193 -19.05 4.46 -10.19
N TRP A 194 -18.67 5.42 -11.04
CA TRP A 194 -17.62 6.38 -10.70
C TRP A 194 -18.06 7.38 -9.62
N GLY A 195 -19.33 7.73 -9.54
CA GLY A 195 -19.89 8.54 -8.46
C GLY A 195 -19.84 7.84 -7.10
N LEU A 196 -20.09 6.53 -7.06
CA LEU A 196 -19.99 5.73 -5.84
C LEU A 196 -18.58 5.68 -5.24
N GLN A 197 -17.55 5.99 -6.01
CA GLN A 197 -16.19 6.14 -5.50
C GLN A 197 -16.07 7.29 -4.47
N ILE A 198 -16.99 8.24 -4.44
CA ILE A 198 -17.02 9.29 -3.42
C ILE A 198 -17.25 8.70 -2.02
N VAL A 199 -17.97 7.59 -1.90
CA VAL A 199 -18.35 7.01 -0.62
C VAL A 199 -17.13 6.65 0.26
N PRO A 200 -16.17 5.84 -0.18
CA PRO A 200 -14.98 5.56 0.64
C PRO A 200 -14.16 6.82 0.93
N GLY A 201 -14.09 7.77 0.00
CA GLY A 201 -13.45 9.07 0.24
C GLY A 201 -14.11 9.87 1.35
N LEU A 202 -15.45 9.90 1.36
CA LEU A 202 -16.23 10.55 2.41
C LEU A 202 -16.05 9.83 3.76
N CYS A 203 -16.03 8.49 3.77
CA CYS A 203 -15.78 7.71 4.98
C CYS A 203 -14.38 8.00 5.55
N LEU A 204 -13.35 8.07 4.71
CA LEU A 204 -12.00 8.46 5.15
C LEU A 204 -11.99 9.89 5.67
N PHE A 205 -12.59 10.84 4.93
CA PHE A 205 -12.66 12.25 5.33
C PHE A 205 -13.30 12.42 6.70
N LEU A 206 -14.48 11.86 6.90
CA LEU A 206 -15.20 11.93 8.18
C LEU A 206 -14.47 11.13 9.28
N GLY A 207 -13.95 9.96 8.97
CA GLY A 207 -13.20 9.13 9.92
C GLY A 207 -11.95 9.82 10.47
N CYS A 208 -11.28 10.66 9.67
CA CYS A 208 -10.11 11.41 10.10
C CYS A 208 -10.41 12.40 11.25
N PHE A 209 -11.65 12.80 11.45
CA PHE A 209 -12.02 13.64 12.61
C PHE A 209 -12.02 12.87 13.95
N PHE A 210 -12.17 11.54 13.90
CA PHE A 210 -12.28 10.69 15.09
C PHE A 210 -10.99 9.94 15.44
N ILE A 211 -9.97 9.94 14.59
CA ILE A 211 -8.67 9.32 14.86
C ILE A 211 -7.69 10.35 15.46
N PRO A 212 -6.75 9.92 16.35
CA PRO A 212 -5.71 10.81 16.91
C PRO A 212 -4.65 11.13 15.85
N GLU A 213 -3.76 12.08 16.13
CA GLU A 213 -2.54 12.28 15.33
C GLU A 213 -1.46 11.26 15.75
N SER A 214 -0.40 11.12 14.94
CA SER A 214 0.73 10.23 15.26
C SER A 214 1.47 10.72 16.52
N PRO A 215 1.71 9.85 17.52
CA PRO A 215 2.50 10.21 18.70
C PRO A 215 3.93 10.59 18.34
N ARG A 216 4.54 9.96 17.33
CA ARG A 216 5.87 10.31 16.84
C ARG A 216 5.92 11.70 16.23
N TRP A 217 4.88 12.08 15.49
CA TRP A 217 4.78 13.43 14.92
C TRP A 217 4.57 14.48 16.01
N LEU A 218 3.72 14.21 17.01
CA LEU A 218 3.49 15.10 18.14
C LEU A 218 4.78 15.31 18.97
N ALA A 219 5.50 14.24 19.27
CA ALA A 219 6.78 14.32 19.97
C ALA A 219 7.81 15.17 19.19
N LYS A 220 7.87 15.01 17.86
CA LYS A 220 8.71 15.85 16.97
C LYS A 220 8.32 17.33 16.99
N GLN A 221 7.05 17.65 17.28
CA GLN A 221 6.57 19.02 17.48
C GLN A 221 6.73 19.53 18.93
N GLY A 222 7.37 18.75 19.81
CA GLY A 222 7.55 19.08 21.23
C GLY A 222 6.33 18.87 22.13
N GLN A 223 5.26 18.23 21.59
CA GLN A 223 4.02 17.94 22.34
C GLN A 223 4.09 16.56 23.01
N TRP A 224 4.98 16.42 23.99
CA TRP A 224 5.26 15.14 24.65
C TRP A 224 4.06 14.61 25.44
N GLU A 225 3.37 15.46 26.20
CA GLU A 225 2.18 15.05 26.97
C GLU A 225 1.09 14.44 26.11
N ALA A 226 0.83 15.05 24.94
CA ALA A 226 -0.16 14.54 24.00
C ALA A 226 0.30 13.21 23.35
N ALA A 227 1.59 13.07 23.07
CA ALA A 227 2.16 11.84 22.54
C ALA A 227 2.03 10.69 23.55
N GLU A 228 2.40 10.91 24.80
CA GLU A 228 2.29 9.94 25.90
C GLU A 228 0.83 9.54 26.14
N GLU A 229 -0.09 10.51 26.16
CA GLU A 229 -1.51 10.25 26.36
C GLU A 229 -2.07 9.32 25.27
N ILE A 230 -1.69 9.53 23.99
CA ILE A 230 -2.15 8.70 22.87
C ILE A 230 -1.59 7.28 23.01
N VAL A 231 -0.30 7.12 23.28
CA VAL A 231 0.33 5.82 23.46
C VAL A 231 -0.32 5.06 24.64
N ALA A 232 -0.48 5.74 25.79
CA ALA A 232 -1.11 5.15 26.97
C ALA A 232 -2.55 4.71 26.69
N LYS A 233 -3.36 5.54 26.01
CA LYS A 233 -4.75 5.19 25.68
C LYS A 233 -4.87 4.03 24.70
N ILE A 234 -3.94 3.89 23.75
CA ILE A 234 -3.95 2.82 22.76
C ILE A 234 -3.43 1.50 23.37
N GLN A 235 -2.36 1.53 24.16
CA GLN A 235 -1.66 0.33 24.62
C GLN A 235 -2.08 -0.13 26.01
N ALA A 236 -2.40 0.80 26.92
CA ALA A 236 -2.59 0.55 28.33
C ALA A 236 -3.85 1.19 28.93
N HIS A 237 -4.89 1.43 28.14
CA HIS A 237 -6.15 2.02 28.59
C HIS A 237 -6.01 3.34 29.37
N GLY A 238 -4.95 4.09 29.12
CA GLY A 238 -4.66 5.38 29.73
C GLY A 238 -3.66 5.36 30.88
N ASP A 239 -3.13 4.19 31.22
CA ASP A 239 -2.08 4.04 32.21
C ASP A 239 -0.72 4.46 31.60
N ARG A 240 -0.17 5.59 32.07
CA ARG A 240 1.10 6.14 31.61
C ARG A 240 2.32 5.46 32.27
N GLU A 241 2.12 4.79 33.39
CA GLU A 241 3.19 4.10 34.12
C GLU A 241 3.39 2.65 33.63
N ASN A 242 2.57 2.20 32.69
CA ASN A 242 2.71 0.87 32.12
C ASN A 242 4.07 0.70 31.40
N PRO A 243 4.82 -0.38 31.67
CA PRO A 243 6.13 -0.62 31.08
C PRO A 243 6.15 -0.56 29.55
N ASP A 244 5.13 -1.09 28.86
CA ASP A 244 5.05 -1.06 27.39
C ASP A 244 4.95 0.39 26.88
N VAL A 245 4.28 1.30 27.61
CA VAL A 245 4.15 2.72 27.27
C VAL A 245 5.49 3.44 27.47
N LEU A 246 6.13 3.22 28.62
CA LEU A 246 7.42 3.84 28.94
C LEU A 246 8.49 3.44 27.91
N ILE A 247 8.52 2.17 27.52
CA ILE A 247 9.44 1.68 26.47
C ILE A 247 9.19 2.38 25.14
N GLU A 248 7.93 2.48 24.67
CA GLU A 248 7.61 3.12 23.38
C GLU A 248 7.97 4.62 23.41
N ILE A 249 7.71 5.32 24.52
CA ILE A 249 8.05 6.74 24.66
C ILE A 249 9.56 6.96 24.71
N SER A 250 10.32 6.09 25.41
CA SER A 250 11.77 6.21 25.41
C SER A 250 12.36 5.97 24.03
N GLU A 251 11.86 4.99 23.29
CA GLU A 251 12.29 4.77 21.90
C GLU A 251 12.02 5.97 21.00
N ILE A 252 10.84 6.61 21.15
CA ILE A 252 10.55 7.84 20.42
C ILE A 252 11.54 8.95 20.81
N LYS A 253 11.88 9.07 22.11
CA LYS A 253 12.82 10.07 22.61
C LYS A 253 14.23 9.83 22.08
N ASP A 254 14.72 8.60 22.16
CA ASP A 254 16.05 8.23 21.66
C ASP A 254 16.18 8.47 20.15
N GLN A 255 15.14 8.14 19.39
CA GLN A 255 15.10 8.39 17.95
C GLN A 255 15.15 9.88 17.63
N LEU A 256 14.42 10.72 18.36
CA LEU A 256 14.43 12.17 18.15
C LEU A 256 15.77 12.81 18.52
N LEU A 257 16.40 12.37 19.60
CA LEU A 257 17.76 12.81 19.97
C LEU A 257 18.78 12.46 18.88
N LEU A 258 18.66 11.27 18.28
CA LEU A 258 19.49 10.88 17.12
C LEU A 258 19.17 11.72 15.87
N GLU A 259 17.92 12.14 15.69
CA GLU A 259 17.54 13.05 14.60
C GLU A 259 18.11 14.46 14.79
N GLU A 260 18.08 15.00 15.99
CA GLU A 260 18.61 16.34 16.30
C GLU A 260 20.14 16.41 16.17
N SER A 261 20.83 15.34 16.57
CA SER A 261 22.30 15.25 16.47
C SER A 261 22.81 15.10 15.04
N SER A 262 21.94 14.81 14.08
CA SER A 262 22.29 14.56 12.68
C SER A 262 21.83 15.70 11.76
N LYS A 263 22.61 15.98 10.69
CA LYS A 263 22.19 16.90 9.63
C LYS A 263 20.86 16.44 9.03
N GLN A 264 19.99 17.39 8.68
CA GLN A 264 18.71 17.10 8.02
C GLN A 264 18.88 16.13 6.84
N ILE A 265 18.14 15.02 6.89
CA ILE A 265 18.21 13.96 5.89
C ILE A 265 17.30 14.36 4.71
N GLY A 266 17.88 14.64 3.56
CA GLY A 266 17.16 14.89 2.31
C GLY A 266 17.00 13.60 1.48
N TYR A 267 16.22 13.66 0.40
CA TYR A 267 16.12 12.54 -0.56
C TYR A 267 17.49 12.08 -1.10
N ALA A 268 18.43 12.99 -1.28
CA ALA A 268 19.79 12.66 -1.74
C ALA A 268 20.53 11.72 -0.77
N THR A 269 20.19 11.73 0.51
CA THR A 269 20.81 10.85 1.52
C THR A 269 20.48 9.38 1.27
N LEU A 270 19.30 9.08 0.72
CA LEU A 270 18.89 7.72 0.36
C LEU A 270 19.84 7.07 -0.67
N PHE A 271 20.51 7.88 -1.49
CA PHE A 271 21.45 7.43 -2.52
C PHE A 271 22.91 7.48 -2.07
N THR A 272 23.18 7.75 -0.78
CA THR A 272 24.54 7.67 -0.21
C THR A 272 24.95 6.21 -0.02
N LYS A 273 26.26 5.95 0.10
CA LYS A 273 26.83 4.60 0.29
C LYS A 273 26.24 3.86 1.49
N LYS A 274 25.76 4.58 2.52
CA LYS A 274 25.14 4.00 3.71
C LYS A 274 23.76 3.41 3.43
N TYR A 275 22.91 4.09 2.62
CA TYR A 275 21.51 3.72 2.45
C TYR A 275 21.17 3.16 1.05
N ILE A 276 22.09 3.30 0.08
CA ILE A 276 21.82 2.96 -1.33
C ILE A 276 21.33 1.53 -1.52
N GLN A 277 21.91 0.56 -0.80
CA GLN A 277 21.52 -0.84 -0.91
C GLN A 277 20.09 -1.07 -0.39
N ARG A 278 19.73 -0.47 0.76
CA ARG A 278 18.36 -0.52 1.31
C ARG A 278 17.37 0.13 0.36
N THR A 279 17.73 1.30 -0.17
CA THR A 279 16.91 2.06 -1.11
C THR A 279 16.62 1.28 -2.37
N PHE A 280 17.64 0.69 -2.99
CA PHE A 280 17.43 -0.15 -4.18
C PHE A 280 16.64 -1.41 -3.86
N THR A 281 16.87 -2.05 -2.70
CA THR A 281 16.07 -3.23 -2.32
C THR A 281 14.59 -2.86 -2.16
N ALA A 282 14.26 -1.74 -1.51
CA ALA A 282 12.88 -1.27 -1.37
C ALA A 282 12.25 -0.88 -2.72
N ILE A 283 13.00 -0.17 -3.57
CA ILE A 283 12.55 0.21 -4.93
C ILE A 283 12.28 -1.06 -5.76
N PHE A 284 13.21 -2.00 -5.78
CA PHE A 284 13.04 -3.24 -6.56
C PHE A 284 11.96 -4.15 -5.97
N ALA A 285 11.72 -4.13 -4.66
CA ALA A 285 10.59 -4.84 -4.06
C ALA A 285 9.25 -4.35 -4.64
N GLN A 286 9.07 -3.06 -4.73
CA GLN A 286 7.88 -2.43 -5.30
C GLN A 286 7.78 -2.60 -6.83
N ILE A 287 8.91 -2.52 -7.55
CA ILE A 287 8.99 -2.79 -8.99
C ILE A 287 8.58 -4.23 -9.30
N TRP A 288 9.14 -5.19 -8.57
CA TRP A 288 8.84 -6.60 -8.77
C TRP A 288 7.38 -6.93 -8.49
N GLN A 289 6.76 -6.30 -7.48
CA GLN A 289 5.33 -6.46 -7.21
C GLN A 289 4.49 -6.14 -8.46
N GLN A 290 4.83 -5.10 -9.19
CA GLN A 290 4.13 -4.72 -10.41
C GLN A 290 4.47 -5.65 -11.60
N LEU A 291 5.74 -6.02 -11.75
CA LEU A 291 6.21 -6.90 -12.81
C LEU A 291 5.72 -8.36 -12.69
N THR A 292 5.05 -8.75 -11.60
CA THR A 292 4.30 -10.02 -11.54
C THR A 292 3.22 -10.12 -12.60
N GLY A 293 2.69 -8.99 -13.09
CA GLY A 293 1.52 -8.94 -13.95
C GLY A 293 0.18 -8.97 -13.18
N MET A 294 0.19 -8.79 -11.85
CA MET A 294 -1.03 -8.82 -11.05
C MET A 294 -2.04 -7.75 -11.51
N ASN A 295 -1.57 -6.54 -11.76
CA ASN A 295 -2.45 -5.45 -12.20
C ASN A 295 -3.01 -5.69 -13.61
N VAL A 296 -2.30 -6.45 -14.47
CA VAL A 296 -2.86 -6.93 -15.75
C VAL A 296 -4.08 -7.82 -15.50
N MET A 297 -3.95 -8.77 -14.55
CA MET A 297 -5.06 -9.64 -14.16
C MET A 297 -6.22 -8.84 -13.51
N MET A 298 -5.94 -7.73 -12.84
CA MET A 298 -6.97 -6.92 -12.17
C MET A 298 -7.69 -5.98 -13.14
N TYR A 299 -6.97 -5.22 -13.97
CA TYR A 299 -7.57 -4.25 -14.88
C TYR A 299 -8.20 -4.88 -16.12
N TYR A 300 -7.58 -5.95 -16.64
CA TYR A 300 -7.92 -6.51 -17.97
C TYR A 300 -8.46 -7.95 -17.90
N ILE A 301 -8.96 -8.38 -16.74
CA ILE A 301 -9.45 -9.75 -16.55
C ILE A 301 -10.58 -10.10 -17.55
N VAL A 302 -11.45 -9.13 -17.87
CA VAL A 302 -12.52 -9.32 -18.83
C VAL A 302 -11.96 -9.67 -20.21
N TYR A 303 -10.87 -9.04 -20.65
CA TYR A 303 -10.19 -9.36 -21.90
C TYR A 303 -9.53 -10.75 -21.86
N ILE A 304 -8.88 -11.09 -20.74
CA ILE A 304 -8.24 -12.39 -20.55
C ILE A 304 -9.27 -13.53 -20.64
N PHE A 305 -10.43 -13.34 -20.03
CA PHE A 305 -11.48 -14.35 -20.06
C PHE A 305 -12.23 -14.40 -21.40
N GLN A 306 -12.27 -13.29 -22.15
CA GLN A 306 -12.69 -13.32 -23.57
C GLN A 306 -11.73 -14.17 -24.41
N MET A 307 -10.42 -14.02 -24.22
CA MET A 307 -9.41 -14.89 -24.87
C MET A 307 -9.58 -16.36 -24.45
N ALA A 308 -9.98 -16.62 -23.20
CA ALA A 308 -10.28 -17.97 -22.72
C ALA A 308 -11.62 -18.54 -23.23
N GLY A 309 -12.37 -17.80 -24.05
CA GLY A 309 -13.60 -18.26 -24.67
C GLY A 309 -14.90 -17.91 -23.93
N TYR A 310 -14.83 -17.10 -22.87
CA TYR A 310 -16.01 -16.62 -22.14
C TYR A 310 -16.53 -15.31 -22.73
N SER A 311 -17.86 -15.11 -22.70
CA SER A 311 -18.50 -13.89 -23.22
C SER A 311 -19.70 -13.50 -22.36
N GLY A 312 -20.11 -12.22 -22.45
CA GLY A 312 -21.29 -11.70 -21.75
C GLY A 312 -21.27 -11.94 -20.24
N ASN A 313 -22.42 -12.32 -19.67
CA ASN A 313 -22.55 -12.52 -18.22
C ASN A 313 -21.64 -13.62 -17.65
N SER A 314 -21.36 -14.67 -18.41
CA SER A 314 -20.46 -15.76 -17.94
C SER A 314 -19.03 -15.26 -17.74
N ASN A 315 -18.55 -14.33 -18.56
CA ASN A 315 -17.26 -13.67 -18.39
C ASN A 315 -17.24 -12.83 -17.09
N LEU A 316 -18.26 -12.00 -16.89
CA LEU A 316 -18.33 -11.15 -15.69
C LEU A 316 -18.44 -11.97 -14.39
N VAL A 317 -19.24 -13.07 -14.40
CA VAL A 317 -19.33 -14.00 -13.26
C VAL A 317 -17.97 -14.66 -12.99
N ALA A 318 -17.30 -15.18 -14.00
CA ALA A 318 -15.99 -15.77 -13.83
C ALA A 318 -14.95 -14.74 -13.29
N SER A 319 -15.00 -13.50 -13.82
CA SER A 319 -14.15 -12.40 -13.35
C SER A 319 -14.41 -12.06 -11.88
N SER A 320 -15.67 -12.10 -11.43
CA SER A 320 -16.03 -11.80 -10.03
C SER A 320 -15.42 -12.79 -9.04
N ILE A 321 -15.37 -14.08 -9.38
CA ILE A 321 -14.78 -15.13 -8.54
C ILE A 321 -13.31 -14.84 -8.25
N GLN A 322 -12.56 -14.32 -9.22
CA GLN A 322 -11.16 -13.94 -9.00
C GLN A 322 -10.99 -12.91 -7.88
N TYR A 323 -11.88 -11.93 -7.81
CA TYR A 323 -11.81 -10.88 -6.77
C TYR A 323 -12.20 -11.41 -5.39
N VAL A 324 -13.14 -12.36 -5.32
CA VAL A 324 -13.45 -13.09 -4.08
C VAL A 324 -12.23 -13.89 -3.61
N ILE A 325 -11.60 -14.65 -4.50
CA ILE A 325 -10.37 -15.41 -4.18
C ILE A 325 -9.29 -14.47 -3.64
N ASN A 326 -9.06 -13.33 -4.31
CA ASN A 326 -8.08 -12.35 -3.88
C ASN A 326 -8.34 -11.89 -2.44
N THR A 327 -9.56 -11.50 -2.11
CA THR A 327 -9.93 -11.02 -0.78
C THR A 327 -9.86 -12.14 0.27
N CYS A 328 -10.44 -13.30 -0.01
CA CYS A 328 -10.48 -14.42 0.93
C CYS A 328 -9.08 -14.96 1.25
N VAL A 329 -8.18 -15.00 0.27
CA VAL A 329 -6.81 -15.50 0.47
C VAL A 329 -5.93 -14.45 1.16
N THR A 330 -6.23 -13.17 1.04
CA THR A 330 -5.50 -12.10 1.76
C THR A 330 -5.69 -12.23 3.28
N VAL A 331 -6.84 -12.68 3.77
CA VAL A 331 -7.09 -12.82 5.22
C VAL A 331 -6.10 -13.77 5.90
N PRO A 332 -5.95 -15.04 5.47
CA PRO A 332 -4.93 -15.91 6.06
C PRO A 332 -3.50 -15.41 5.80
N ALA A 333 -3.24 -14.70 4.71
CA ALA A 333 -1.92 -14.13 4.44
C ALA A 333 -1.44 -13.20 5.56
N LEU A 334 -2.34 -12.36 6.11
CA LEU A 334 -2.05 -11.47 7.24
C LEU A 334 -1.53 -12.21 8.48
N TYR A 335 -2.04 -13.41 8.72
CA TYR A 335 -1.62 -14.24 9.85
C TYR A 335 -0.32 -15.00 9.59
N PHE A 336 -0.16 -15.52 8.37
CA PHE A 336 0.99 -16.36 8.03
C PHE A 336 2.27 -15.57 7.77
N ILE A 337 2.18 -14.28 7.41
CA ILE A 337 3.36 -13.45 7.11
C ILE A 337 4.33 -13.37 8.29
N ASP A 338 3.81 -13.26 9.51
CA ASP A 338 4.62 -13.22 10.73
C ASP A 338 5.11 -14.61 11.17
N LYS A 339 4.43 -15.68 10.76
CA LYS A 339 4.81 -17.05 11.11
C LYS A 339 5.85 -17.67 10.20
N VAL A 340 5.74 -17.48 8.89
CA VAL A 340 6.64 -18.09 7.90
C VAL A 340 7.89 -17.24 7.68
N GLY A 341 7.74 -15.93 7.63
CA GLY A 341 8.79 -14.97 7.30
C GLY A 341 8.59 -14.39 5.90
N ARG A 342 9.16 -13.20 5.69
CA ARG A 342 8.92 -12.44 4.45
C ARG A 342 9.62 -13.09 3.26
N ARG A 343 10.90 -13.42 3.40
CA ARG A 343 11.73 -13.94 2.31
C ARG A 343 11.25 -15.30 1.78
N PRO A 344 10.94 -16.34 2.58
CA PRO A 344 10.40 -17.61 2.07
C PRO A 344 9.06 -17.45 1.34
N LEU A 345 8.17 -16.57 1.86
CA LEU A 345 6.89 -16.28 1.22
C LEU A 345 7.09 -15.62 -0.15
N LEU A 346 8.00 -14.64 -0.25
CA LEU A 346 8.26 -13.93 -1.50
C LEU A 346 8.85 -14.87 -2.57
N ILE A 347 9.81 -15.75 -2.21
CA ILE A 347 10.42 -16.72 -3.14
C ILE A 347 9.37 -17.74 -3.58
N GLY A 348 8.64 -18.34 -2.63
CA GLY A 348 7.62 -19.34 -2.93
C GLY A 348 6.50 -18.78 -3.81
N GLY A 349 6.02 -17.56 -3.48
CA GLY A 349 5.01 -16.86 -4.28
C GLY A 349 5.47 -16.57 -5.70
N ALA A 350 6.71 -16.08 -5.86
CA ALA A 350 7.30 -15.82 -7.17
C ALA A 350 7.36 -17.08 -8.03
N THR A 351 7.78 -18.21 -7.45
CA THR A 351 7.87 -19.50 -8.15
C THR A 351 6.49 -20.02 -8.56
N MET A 352 5.49 -19.93 -7.68
CA MET A 352 4.12 -20.33 -8.02
C MET A 352 3.53 -19.44 -9.11
N MET A 353 3.66 -18.12 -9.00
CA MET A 353 3.18 -17.18 -10.01
C MET A 353 3.84 -17.42 -11.37
N MET A 354 5.16 -17.71 -11.41
CA MET A 354 5.89 -18.10 -12.62
C MET A 354 5.24 -19.31 -13.29
N ALA A 355 4.98 -20.37 -12.54
CA ALA A 355 4.38 -21.59 -13.07
C ALA A 355 2.99 -21.33 -13.68
N PHE A 356 2.15 -20.54 -13.04
CA PHE A 356 0.80 -20.21 -13.54
C PHE A 356 0.83 -19.26 -14.74
N GLN A 357 1.76 -18.31 -14.80
CA GLN A 357 1.94 -17.46 -15.99
C GLN A 357 2.38 -18.26 -17.21
N PHE A 358 3.35 -19.15 -17.06
CA PHE A 358 3.75 -20.05 -18.15
C PHE A 358 2.67 -21.06 -18.51
N GLY A 359 1.91 -21.56 -17.52
CA GLY A 359 0.77 -22.43 -17.75
C GLY A 359 -0.32 -21.75 -18.59
N LEU A 360 -0.69 -20.50 -18.23
CA LEU A 360 -1.64 -19.71 -19.00
C LEU A 360 -1.15 -19.42 -20.42
N ALA A 361 0.12 -19.04 -20.57
CA ALA A 361 0.74 -18.80 -21.87
C ALA A 361 0.73 -20.07 -22.74
N GLY A 362 1.06 -21.23 -22.16
CA GLY A 362 1.08 -22.52 -22.88
C GLY A 362 -0.33 -22.95 -23.31
N ILE A 363 -1.33 -22.78 -22.47
CA ILE A 363 -2.72 -23.10 -22.81
C ILE A 363 -3.23 -22.19 -23.94
N LEU A 364 -3.05 -20.88 -23.81
CA LEU A 364 -3.46 -19.94 -24.86
C LEU A 364 -2.67 -20.16 -26.14
N GLY A 365 -1.36 -20.42 -26.06
CA GLY A 365 -0.52 -20.64 -27.22
C GLY A 365 -0.89 -21.88 -28.04
N ASN A 366 -1.33 -22.95 -27.36
CA ASN A 366 -1.65 -24.24 -28.01
C ASN A 366 -3.10 -24.34 -28.49
N TYR A 367 -4.04 -23.72 -27.76
CA TYR A 367 -5.48 -23.97 -27.96
C TYR A 367 -6.25 -22.75 -28.45
N SER A 368 -5.64 -21.56 -28.55
CA SER A 368 -6.33 -20.39 -29.09
C SER A 368 -6.24 -20.31 -30.61
N VAL A 369 -7.27 -19.77 -31.21
CA VAL A 369 -7.34 -19.46 -32.64
C VAL A 369 -7.50 -17.94 -32.85
N PRO A 370 -7.05 -17.37 -33.98
CA PRO A 370 -7.30 -15.98 -34.31
C PRO A 370 -8.78 -15.65 -34.28
N TRP A 371 -9.12 -14.49 -33.68
CA TRP A 371 -10.51 -14.01 -33.58
C TRP A 371 -10.63 -12.53 -33.99
N PRO A 372 -10.58 -12.24 -35.31
CA PRO A 372 -10.64 -10.86 -35.81
C PRO A 372 -12.00 -10.19 -35.60
N GLU A 373 -13.08 -10.99 -35.41
CA GLU A 373 -14.46 -10.50 -35.22
C GLU A 373 -14.77 -10.05 -33.78
N SER A 374 -13.78 -9.96 -32.91
CA SER A 374 -13.98 -9.62 -31.49
C SER A 374 -14.55 -8.23 -31.24
N GLY A 375 -14.42 -7.31 -32.21
CA GLY A 375 -14.78 -5.90 -32.05
C GLY A 375 -13.87 -5.12 -31.08
N ASN A 376 -12.85 -5.78 -30.54
CA ASN A 376 -11.89 -5.22 -29.60
C ASN A 376 -10.46 -5.49 -30.07
N ASP A 377 -9.74 -4.44 -30.45
CA ASP A 377 -8.35 -4.52 -30.92
C ASP A 377 -7.39 -5.27 -29.99
N SER A 378 -7.68 -5.29 -28.70
CA SER A 378 -6.84 -5.94 -27.69
C SER A 378 -7.14 -7.43 -27.51
N VAL A 379 -8.20 -7.97 -28.12
CA VAL A 379 -8.61 -9.38 -28.00
C VAL A 379 -8.69 -9.98 -29.40
N ASN A 380 -7.57 -10.43 -29.93
CA ASN A 380 -7.44 -10.95 -31.29
C ASN A 380 -7.32 -12.48 -31.37
N ILE A 381 -7.35 -13.18 -30.22
CA ILE A 381 -7.34 -14.63 -30.11
C ILE A 381 -8.43 -15.11 -29.17
N ARG A 382 -8.92 -16.33 -29.37
CA ARG A 382 -9.90 -16.98 -28.51
C ARG A 382 -9.71 -18.50 -28.49
N ILE A 383 -9.93 -19.11 -27.31
CA ILE A 383 -10.08 -20.57 -27.24
C ILE A 383 -11.45 -20.94 -27.83
N PRO A 384 -11.53 -21.88 -28.77
CA PRO A 384 -12.80 -22.34 -29.34
C PRO A 384 -13.75 -22.87 -28.25
N LEU A 385 -15.07 -22.62 -28.44
CA LEU A 385 -16.10 -23.04 -27.48
C LEU A 385 -16.17 -24.56 -27.28
N ASP A 386 -15.67 -25.33 -28.23
CA ASP A 386 -15.62 -26.79 -28.18
C ASP A 386 -14.56 -27.28 -27.20
N ASN A 387 -13.51 -26.49 -26.94
CA ASN A 387 -12.42 -26.85 -26.05
C ASN A 387 -12.62 -26.33 -24.61
N LYS A 388 -13.71 -26.77 -23.97
CA LYS A 388 -14.06 -26.39 -22.59
C LYS A 388 -12.98 -26.71 -21.57
N SER A 389 -12.18 -27.76 -21.80
CA SER A 389 -11.11 -28.16 -20.88
C SER A 389 -9.96 -27.15 -20.88
N ALA A 390 -9.55 -26.67 -22.06
CA ALA A 390 -8.54 -25.62 -22.18
C ALA A 390 -9.01 -24.29 -21.58
N SER A 391 -10.27 -23.88 -21.82
CA SER A 391 -10.87 -22.70 -21.23
C SER A 391 -10.87 -22.74 -19.70
N LYS A 392 -11.30 -23.86 -19.11
CA LYS A 392 -11.26 -24.07 -17.64
C LYS A 392 -9.84 -24.06 -17.10
N GLY A 393 -8.89 -24.67 -17.83
CA GLY A 393 -7.47 -24.67 -17.46
C GLY A 393 -6.88 -23.26 -17.44
N ALA A 394 -7.18 -22.42 -18.43
CA ALA A 394 -6.74 -21.03 -18.48
C ALA A 394 -7.26 -20.23 -17.29
N ILE A 395 -8.57 -20.35 -16.96
CA ILE A 395 -9.18 -19.68 -15.81
C ILE A 395 -8.58 -20.18 -14.50
N ALA A 396 -8.36 -21.49 -14.36
CA ALA A 396 -7.71 -22.06 -13.18
C ALA A 396 -6.31 -21.48 -12.96
N CYS A 397 -5.52 -21.31 -14.01
CA CYS A 397 -4.21 -20.64 -13.94
C CYS A 397 -4.34 -19.20 -13.44
N CYS A 398 -5.33 -18.43 -13.92
CA CYS A 398 -5.58 -17.08 -13.44
C CYS A 398 -5.95 -17.05 -11.94
N TYR A 399 -6.86 -17.92 -11.50
CA TYR A 399 -7.28 -17.98 -10.10
C TYR A 399 -6.13 -18.38 -9.16
N LEU A 400 -5.33 -19.38 -9.54
CA LEU A 400 -4.20 -19.85 -8.75
C LEU A 400 -3.07 -18.82 -8.73
N PHE A 401 -2.85 -18.10 -9.83
CA PHE A 401 -1.93 -16.97 -9.87
C PHE A 401 -2.34 -15.89 -8.87
N VAL A 402 -3.61 -15.48 -8.89
CA VAL A 402 -4.14 -14.45 -7.98
C VAL A 402 -4.07 -14.92 -6.52
N ALA A 403 -4.43 -16.17 -6.24
CA ALA A 403 -4.31 -16.74 -4.90
C ALA A 403 -2.84 -16.73 -4.42
N SER A 404 -1.90 -17.10 -5.28
CA SER A 404 -0.46 -17.07 -4.96
C SER A 404 0.03 -15.66 -4.65
N PHE A 405 -0.38 -14.68 -5.45
CA PHE A 405 -0.06 -13.27 -5.20
C PHE A 405 -0.66 -12.77 -3.89
N ALA A 406 -1.95 -12.99 -3.67
CA ALA A 406 -2.68 -12.53 -2.49
C ALA A 406 -2.08 -13.07 -1.20
N PHE A 407 -1.64 -14.34 -1.21
CA PHE A 407 -1.04 -14.99 -0.05
C PHE A 407 0.38 -14.54 0.25
N THR A 408 1.11 -14.00 -0.74
CA THR A 408 2.55 -13.75 -0.62
C THR A 408 2.92 -12.30 -0.92
N TRP A 409 2.97 -11.91 -2.19
CA TRP A 409 3.45 -10.60 -2.66
C TRP A 409 2.48 -9.45 -2.38
N GLY A 410 1.19 -9.73 -2.30
CA GLY A 410 0.17 -8.73 -2.03
C GLY A 410 0.41 -8.02 -0.69
N VAL A 411 0.43 -8.79 0.40
CA VAL A 411 0.67 -8.29 1.76
C VAL A 411 2.17 -8.09 2.02
N GLY A 412 2.99 -9.05 1.56
CA GLY A 412 4.40 -9.16 1.93
C GLY A 412 5.23 -7.92 1.60
N ILE A 413 4.98 -7.29 0.47
CA ILE A 413 5.79 -6.13 0.01
C ILE A 413 5.50 -4.88 0.84
N TRP A 414 4.25 -4.60 1.19
CA TRP A 414 3.92 -3.44 2.01
C TRP A 414 4.55 -3.52 3.40
N VAL A 415 4.49 -4.70 4.03
CA VAL A 415 5.13 -4.97 5.32
C VAL A 415 6.65 -4.91 5.18
N TYR A 416 7.23 -5.58 4.19
CA TYR A 416 8.68 -5.62 3.97
C TYR A 416 9.28 -4.23 3.74
N CYS A 417 8.64 -3.41 2.89
CA CYS A 417 9.11 -2.05 2.62
C CYS A 417 9.00 -1.12 3.83
N ALA A 418 8.06 -1.37 4.75
CA ALA A 418 7.96 -0.61 5.98
C ALA A 418 9.09 -0.98 6.99
N GLU A 419 9.54 -2.23 6.98
CA GLU A 419 10.52 -2.77 7.94
C GLU A 419 11.99 -2.56 7.52
N ILE A 420 12.27 -2.57 6.22
CA ILE A 420 13.65 -2.71 5.70
C ILE A 420 14.59 -1.55 6.02
N TRP A 421 14.07 -0.40 6.38
CA TRP A 421 14.87 0.81 6.53
C TRP A 421 15.82 0.74 7.73
N GLY A 422 15.41 0.14 8.84
CA GLY A 422 16.22 0.03 10.05
C GLY A 422 16.67 1.37 10.66
N ASP A 423 16.16 2.48 10.12
CA ASP A 423 16.42 3.85 10.54
C ASP A 423 15.19 4.69 10.18
N ASN A 424 14.44 5.11 11.19
CA ASN A 424 13.17 5.83 11.00
C ASN A 424 13.36 7.20 10.33
N ARG A 425 14.55 7.80 10.41
CA ARG A 425 14.88 9.09 9.77
C ARG A 425 14.75 9.06 8.27
N VAL A 426 15.04 7.91 7.66
CA VAL A 426 14.97 7.71 6.20
C VAL A 426 13.70 6.96 5.78
N ALA A 427 13.01 6.28 6.71
CA ALA A 427 11.91 5.37 6.40
C ALA A 427 10.76 6.06 5.65
N GLN A 428 10.34 7.26 6.06
CA GLN A 428 9.24 7.95 5.41
C GLN A 428 9.57 8.36 3.97
N ARG A 429 10.74 8.98 3.75
CA ARG A 429 11.17 9.37 2.39
C ARG A 429 11.51 8.15 1.54
N GLY A 430 12.06 7.14 2.16
CA GLY A 430 12.32 5.86 1.54
C GLY A 430 11.04 5.15 1.08
N ASN A 431 10.02 5.12 1.92
CA ASN A 431 8.71 4.59 1.55
C ASN A 431 8.05 5.43 0.44
N ALA A 432 8.15 6.75 0.48
CA ALA A 432 7.62 7.61 -0.58
C ALA A 432 8.28 7.31 -1.95
N ILE A 433 9.61 7.17 -2.00
CA ILE A 433 10.34 6.81 -3.23
C ILE A 433 10.00 5.40 -3.71
N SER A 434 9.99 4.41 -2.82
CA SER A 434 9.70 3.03 -3.21
C SER A 434 8.24 2.89 -3.69
N THR A 435 7.29 3.54 -3.02
CA THR A 435 5.88 3.60 -3.44
C THR A 435 5.73 4.34 -4.77
N SER A 436 6.52 5.39 -5.02
CA SER A 436 6.53 6.08 -6.32
C SER A 436 7.01 5.15 -7.44
N ALA A 437 8.03 4.32 -7.18
CA ALA A 437 8.49 3.31 -8.13
C ALA A 437 7.41 2.27 -8.43
N ASN A 438 6.59 1.89 -7.45
CA ASN A 438 5.41 1.05 -7.66
C ASN A 438 4.44 1.70 -8.66
N TRP A 439 4.09 2.97 -8.43
CA TRP A 439 3.09 3.67 -9.23
C TRP A 439 3.54 3.94 -10.66
N ILE A 440 4.81 4.31 -10.88
CA ILE A 440 5.31 4.53 -12.25
C ILE A 440 5.35 3.23 -13.05
N LEU A 441 5.68 2.11 -12.41
CA LEU A 441 5.63 0.79 -13.07
C LEU A 441 4.18 0.33 -13.30
N ASN A 442 3.27 0.60 -12.37
CA ASN A 442 1.84 0.37 -12.57
C ASN A 442 1.33 1.13 -13.81
N PHE A 443 1.68 2.42 -13.91
CA PHE A 443 1.37 3.23 -15.10
C PHE A 443 1.90 2.58 -16.38
N ALA A 444 3.19 2.24 -16.42
CA ALA A 444 3.82 1.66 -17.60
C ALA A 444 3.17 0.33 -18.03
N ILE A 445 2.90 -0.56 -17.06
CA ILE A 445 2.29 -1.88 -17.32
C ILE A 445 0.84 -1.73 -17.78
N ALA A 446 0.03 -0.91 -17.09
CA ALA A 446 -1.36 -0.71 -17.46
C ALA A 446 -1.49 -0.07 -18.86
N MET A 447 -0.58 0.86 -19.20
CA MET A 447 -0.53 1.49 -20.51
C MET A 447 -0.13 0.50 -21.62
N TYR A 448 0.90 -0.31 -21.38
CA TYR A 448 1.42 -1.26 -22.35
C TYR A 448 0.48 -2.45 -22.63
N THR A 449 -0.26 -2.90 -21.63
CA THR A 449 -0.98 -4.19 -21.68
C THR A 449 -1.95 -4.33 -22.85
N PRO A 450 -2.85 -3.36 -23.18
CA PRO A 450 -3.76 -3.52 -24.31
C PRO A 450 -3.01 -3.63 -25.64
N THR A 451 -1.96 -2.84 -25.82
CA THR A 451 -1.10 -2.88 -27.01
C THR A 451 -0.29 -4.18 -27.07
N GLY A 452 0.16 -4.68 -25.91
CA GLY A 452 0.81 -5.98 -25.78
C GLY A 452 -0.13 -7.12 -26.19
N PHE A 453 -1.37 -7.11 -25.72
CA PHE A 453 -2.38 -8.11 -26.13
C PHE A 453 -2.67 -8.05 -27.62
N LYS A 454 -2.75 -6.84 -28.20
CA LYS A 454 -2.94 -6.64 -29.64
C LYS A 454 -1.80 -7.26 -30.47
N ASN A 455 -0.55 -6.98 -30.10
CA ASN A 455 0.60 -7.29 -30.95
C ASN A 455 1.22 -8.67 -30.70
N ILE A 456 1.29 -9.11 -29.45
CA ILE A 456 1.96 -10.37 -29.05
C ILE A 456 1.04 -11.35 -28.31
N SER A 457 -0.24 -10.97 -28.08
CA SER A 457 -1.30 -11.84 -27.54
C SER A 457 -0.85 -12.64 -26.31
N TRP A 458 -0.93 -13.97 -26.37
CA TRP A 458 -0.56 -14.88 -25.27
C TRP A 458 0.92 -14.80 -24.87
N LYS A 459 1.82 -14.32 -25.74
CA LYS A 459 3.25 -14.15 -25.40
C LYS A 459 3.48 -13.12 -24.30
N THR A 460 2.53 -12.23 -24.07
CA THR A 460 2.55 -11.28 -22.95
C THR A 460 2.73 -11.99 -21.60
N TYR A 461 2.10 -13.16 -21.41
CA TYR A 461 2.20 -13.92 -20.17
C TYR A 461 3.57 -14.60 -20.00
N ILE A 462 4.27 -14.91 -21.11
CA ILE A 462 5.66 -15.39 -21.06
C ILE A 462 6.57 -14.32 -20.45
N ILE A 463 6.39 -13.05 -20.85
CA ILE A 463 7.17 -11.92 -20.32
C ILE A 463 7.00 -11.84 -18.79
N TYR A 464 5.77 -11.91 -18.29
CA TYR A 464 5.51 -11.89 -16.84
C TYR A 464 6.04 -13.15 -16.13
N GLY A 465 5.99 -14.32 -16.77
CA GLY A 465 6.61 -15.54 -16.26
C GLY A 465 8.12 -15.40 -16.08
N VAL A 466 8.82 -14.81 -17.07
CA VAL A 466 10.25 -14.52 -17.00
C VAL A 466 10.56 -13.49 -15.90
N PHE A 467 9.73 -12.46 -15.75
CA PHE A 467 9.88 -11.51 -14.64
C PHE A 467 9.72 -12.18 -13.29
N CYS A 468 8.77 -13.10 -13.13
CA CYS A 468 8.60 -13.87 -11.89
C CYS A 468 9.83 -14.73 -11.58
N PHE A 469 10.47 -15.32 -12.59
CA PHE A 469 11.74 -16.05 -12.42
C PHE A 469 12.88 -15.13 -11.96
N ALA A 470 13.06 -13.99 -12.65
CA ALA A 470 14.08 -13.00 -12.29
C ALA A 470 13.85 -12.43 -10.88
N MET A 471 12.58 -12.21 -10.53
CA MET A 471 12.14 -11.78 -9.21
C MET A 471 12.52 -12.79 -8.12
N ALA A 472 12.21 -14.08 -8.30
CA ALA A 472 12.59 -15.15 -7.35
C ALA A 472 14.10 -15.19 -7.14
N THR A 473 14.86 -15.05 -8.21
CA THR A 473 16.33 -15.03 -8.20
C THR A 473 16.85 -13.80 -7.46
N HIS A 474 16.31 -12.61 -7.75
CA HIS A 474 16.72 -11.38 -7.08
C HIS A 474 16.38 -11.38 -5.58
N VAL A 475 15.20 -11.88 -5.20
CA VAL A 475 14.84 -12.02 -3.78
C VAL A 475 15.78 -12.98 -3.06
N TYR A 476 16.17 -14.06 -3.72
CA TYR A 476 17.10 -15.03 -3.13
C TYR A 476 18.47 -14.41 -2.80
N PHE A 477 19.02 -13.60 -3.68
CA PHE A 477 20.36 -13.03 -3.49
C PHE A 477 20.36 -11.65 -2.80
N GLY A 478 19.31 -10.84 -2.97
CA GLY A 478 19.32 -9.43 -2.59
C GLY A 478 18.43 -9.04 -1.42
N PHE A 479 17.42 -9.86 -1.04
CA PHE A 479 16.43 -9.48 -0.03
C PHE A 479 16.70 -10.20 1.30
N PRO A 480 17.18 -9.48 2.34
CA PRO A 480 17.37 -10.08 3.65
C PRO A 480 16.05 -10.38 4.35
N GLU A 481 16.06 -11.36 5.27
CA GLU A 481 14.91 -11.69 6.10
C GLU A 481 14.77 -10.69 7.25
N THR A 482 13.55 -10.17 7.41
CA THR A 482 13.23 -9.18 8.48
C THR A 482 12.43 -9.78 9.63
N LYS A 483 11.90 -11.01 9.46
CA LYS A 483 11.06 -11.66 10.46
C LYS A 483 11.73 -11.72 11.84
N GLY A 484 11.01 -11.22 12.86
CA GLY A 484 11.43 -11.32 14.26
C GLY A 484 12.62 -10.45 14.62
N LYS A 485 13.05 -9.55 13.72
CA LYS A 485 14.15 -8.61 13.97
C LYS A 485 13.58 -7.23 14.31
N ARG A 486 14.25 -6.56 15.25
CA ARG A 486 13.98 -5.14 15.56
C ARG A 486 14.51 -4.25 14.44
N LEU A 487 13.99 -3.04 14.33
CA LEU A 487 14.44 -2.09 13.30
C LEU A 487 15.95 -1.78 13.43
N GLU A 488 16.45 -1.69 14.66
CA GLU A 488 17.85 -1.46 14.99
C GLU A 488 18.72 -2.65 14.52
N GLU A 489 18.26 -3.88 14.74
CA GLU A 489 18.93 -5.10 14.26
C GLU A 489 18.99 -5.17 12.75
N ILE A 490 17.90 -4.77 12.08
CA ILE A 490 17.88 -4.64 10.62
C ILE A 490 18.89 -3.58 10.17
N GLY A 491 18.98 -2.46 10.90
CA GLY A 491 20.00 -1.43 10.68
C GLY A 491 21.42 -1.98 10.74
N GLN A 492 21.74 -2.73 11.79
CA GLN A 492 23.05 -3.36 12.00
C GLN A 492 23.35 -4.42 10.94
N MET A 493 22.38 -5.26 10.60
CA MET A 493 22.50 -6.27 9.54
C MET A 493 22.93 -5.66 8.19
N TRP A 494 22.42 -4.45 7.86
CA TRP A 494 22.84 -3.72 6.68
C TRP A 494 24.25 -3.13 6.79
N GLU A 495 24.63 -2.62 7.95
CA GLU A 495 25.96 -2.06 8.20
C GLU A 495 27.02 -3.15 8.13
N GLU A 496 26.73 -4.34 8.64
CA GLU A 496 27.58 -5.53 8.55
C GLU A 496 27.54 -6.20 7.16
N ARG A 497 26.71 -5.74 6.23
CA ARG A 497 26.54 -6.29 4.87
C ARG A 497 26.27 -7.79 4.87
N VAL A 498 25.41 -8.24 5.77
CA VAL A 498 25.05 -9.66 5.88
C VAL A 498 24.41 -10.16 4.59
N PRO A 499 24.92 -11.26 3.96
CA PRO A 499 24.30 -11.80 2.77
C PRO A 499 22.84 -12.20 2.99
N ALA A 500 21.96 -11.91 2.04
CA ALA A 500 20.52 -12.15 2.18
C ALA A 500 20.17 -13.60 2.54
N TRP A 501 20.88 -14.59 2.00
CA TRP A 501 20.66 -16.02 2.28
C TRP A 501 21.12 -16.47 3.66
N ARG A 502 21.95 -15.66 4.38
CA ARG A 502 22.39 -15.90 5.77
C ARG A 502 21.60 -15.05 6.78
N SER A 503 20.81 -14.11 6.33
CA SER A 503 20.11 -13.14 7.18
C SER A 503 19.14 -13.78 8.18
N ARG A 504 18.57 -14.96 7.85
CA ARG A 504 17.63 -15.66 8.75
C ARG A 504 18.30 -16.18 10.04
N SER A 505 19.51 -16.70 9.94
CA SER A 505 20.27 -17.26 11.06
C SER A 505 21.24 -16.25 11.71
N TRP A 506 21.34 -15.05 11.15
CA TRP A 506 22.21 -14.00 11.68
C TRP A 506 21.64 -13.45 12.99
N GLN A 507 22.54 -13.21 13.95
CA GLN A 507 22.26 -12.54 15.22
C GLN A 507 23.11 -11.28 15.31
N PRO A 508 22.63 -10.21 15.98
CA PRO A 508 23.38 -8.97 16.12
C PRO A 508 24.68 -9.17 16.89
N THR A 509 25.75 -8.56 16.39
CA THR A 509 27.07 -8.63 17.01
C THR A 509 27.10 -7.80 18.30
N VAL A 510 26.37 -6.70 18.35
CA VAL A 510 26.15 -5.90 19.55
C VAL A 510 24.80 -6.28 20.13
N PRO A 511 24.74 -6.87 21.34
CA PRO A 511 23.47 -7.22 21.97
C PRO A 511 22.63 -5.96 22.18
N ILE A 512 21.43 -5.94 21.64
CA ILE A 512 20.44 -4.91 21.96
C ILE A 512 19.71 -5.40 23.21
N ALA A 513 19.63 -4.55 24.23
CA ALA A 513 18.97 -4.90 25.50
C ALA A 513 17.58 -5.53 25.24
N SER A 514 17.28 -6.60 25.93
CA SER A 514 15.97 -7.27 25.80
C SER A 514 14.85 -6.33 26.28
N ASP A 515 13.61 -6.53 25.79
CA ASP A 515 12.46 -5.72 26.24
C ASP A 515 12.29 -5.77 27.76
N ALA A 516 12.60 -6.91 28.39
CA ALA A 516 12.57 -7.07 29.85
C ALA A 516 13.71 -6.29 30.56
N GLU A 517 14.91 -6.20 29.96
CA GLU A 517 16.01 -5.41 30.51
C GLU A 517 15.78 -3.91 30.30
N LEU A 518 15.20 -3.50 29.16
CA LEU A 518 14.80 -2.11 28.93
C LEU A 518 13.68 -1.70 29.92
N ALA A 519 12.65 -2.51 30.07
CA ALA A 519 11.56 -2.26 31.01
C ALA A 519 12.10 -2.07 32.44
N ARG A 520 13.01 -2.96 32.88
CA ARG A 520 13.60 -2.89 34.23
C ARG A 520 14.49 -1.66 34.40
N LYS A 521 15.27 -1.25 33.41
CA LYS A 521 16.05 -0.02 33.47
C LYS A 521 15.12 1.20 33.56
N MET A 522 14.05 1.22 32.82
CA MET A 522 13.12 2.34 32.82
C MET A 522 12.29 2.44 34.09
N GLU A 523 11.91 1.30 34.70
CA GLU A 523 11.30 1.29 36.03
C GLU A 523 12.22 1.93 37.06
N VAL A 524 13.53 1.59 37.02
CA VAL A 524 14.53 2.16 37.93
C VAL A 524 14.74 3.67 37.68
N GLU A 525 14.90 4.09 36.42
CA GLU A 525 15.04 5.52 36.07
C GLU A 525 13.79 6.33 36.46
N HIS A 526 12.61 5.76 36.28
CA HIS A 526 11.36 6.44 36.64
C HIS A 526 11.17 6.55 38.17
N GLU A 527 11.61 5.55 38.93
CA GLU A 527 11.64 5.64 40.40
C GLU A 527 12.66 6.68 40.87
N GLU A 528 13.83 6.75 40.26
CA GLU A 528 14.86 7.76 40.57
C GLU A 528 14.35 9.19 40.24
N ASP A 529 13.71 9.40 39.10
CA ASP A 529 13.11 10.68 38.73
C ASP A 529 11.95 11.10 39.67
N LYS A 530 11.14 10.15 40.14
CA LYS A 530 10.09 10.43 41.16
C LYS A 530 10.72 10.87 42.49
N LEU A 531 11.74 10.18 42.95
CA LEU A 531 12.45 10.53 44.20
C LEU A 531 13.11 11.92 44.11
N MET A 532 13.78 12.25 43.00
CA MET A 532 14.37 13.57 42.78
C MET A 532 13.31 14.70 42.72
N ASN A 533 12.15 14.44 42.15
CA ASN A 533 11.05 15.43 42.10
C ASN A 533 10.37 15.59 43.47
N GLU A 534 10.26 14.55 44.27
CA GLU A 534 9.75 14.63 45.64
C GLU A 534 10.71 15.42 46.58
N ASP A 535 12.02 15.18 46.44
CA ASP A 535 13.06 15.91 47.20
C ASP A 535 13.08 17.40 46.82
N SER A 536 12.99 17.72 45.53
CA SER A 536 12.93 19.12 45.06
C SER A 536 11.66 19.87 45.50
N ASN A 537 10.53 19.16 45.59
CA ASN A 537 9.29 19.69 46.10
C ASN A 537 9.28 19.86 47.65
N SER A 538 9.99 19.01 48.38
CA SER A 538 10.16 19.13 49.82
C SER A 538 11.06 20.32 50.18
N GLU A 539 12.21 20.48 49.49
CA GLU A 539 13.07 21.65 49.65
C GLU A 539 12.41 23.00 49.31
N SER A 540 11.54 23.01 48.26
CA SER A 540 10.79 24.22 47.92
C SER A 540 9.70 24.59 48.94
N ARG A 541 9.18 23.62 49.69
CA ARG A 541 8.22 23.85 50.80
C ARG A 541 8.91 24.28 52.07
N GLU A 542 10.11 23.79 52.40
CA GLU A 542 10.89 24.24 53.52
C GLU A 542 11.43 25.68 53.36
N ASN A 543 11.74 26.08 52.09
CA ASN A 543 12.18 27.46 51.82
C ASN A 543 11.03 28.48 51.75
N GLN A 544 9.74 28.06 51.82
CA GLN A 544 8.57 28.94 51.85
C GLN A 544 7.92 29.03 53.24
N ALA A 545 8.39 28.26 54.23
CA ALA A 545 7.97 28.31 55.63
C ALA A 545 8.99 29.10 56.46
#